data_0ae6b60050b2ffd14a44ebf804402bf4
#
_entry.id   0ae6b60050b2ffd14a44ebf804402bf4
#
_cell.length_a   1.000
_cell.length_b   1.000
_cell.length_c   1.000
_cell.angle_alpha   90.00
_cell.angle_beta   90.00
_cell.angle_gamma   90.00
#
_symmetry.space_group_name_H-M   'P 1'
#
loop_
_entity.id
_entity.type
_entity.pdbx_description
1 polymer ?
#
loop_
_entity_poly.entity_id
_entity_poly.type
_entity_poly.pdbx_seq_one_letter_code
_entity_poly.pdbx_strand_id
1 'polypeptide(L)'
;MARDDGTQVAQLLSEGKYNLPMFLRYLKASLMEGDQPDKSLLLGILLQSLARFQTSDFTACMCLVPSHVQDSPSVEKELNYIYGLENLLSCGLFARFWAQWSSVKEHLPESFHFEARVRTSILETICTTMESIPTEKLATYLAVSPDQVQKVVQNAMKNSEDRDMKVMAYDTDNVVFHRNRFNYPQAGAAQDAIHFTDVSSVIHSDVPRRGMSAAEEAREARARTWARMADE
;
A
#
# COMPACT_ATOMS: atom_id res chain seq x y z
N MET A 1 -23.06 22.24 -5.26
CA MET A 1 -21.85 21.52 -5.65
C MET A 1 -21.83 20.11 -5.05
N ALA A 2 -21.98 19.93 -3.74
CA ALA A 2 -21.99 18.60 -3.11
C ALA A 2 -23.09 17.64 -3.61
N ARG A 3 -24.27 18.13 -3.98
CA ARG A 3 -25.37 17.27 -4.49
C ARG A 3 -25.06 16.66 -5.86
N ASP A 4 -24.36 17.38 -6.73
CA ASP A 4 -23.98 16.87 -8.05
C ASP A 4 -22.85 15.84 -7.94
N ASP A 5 -21.90 16.09 -7.05
CA ASP A 5 -20.82 15.16 -6.73
C ASP A 5 -21.37 13.86 -6.11
N GLY A 6 -22.38 13.95 -5.22
CA GLY A 6 -23.04 12.78 -4.64
C GLY A 6 -23.71 11.87 -5.68
N THR A 7 -24.37 12.46 -6.67
CA THR A 7 -25.00 11.70 -7.76
C THR A 7 -23.96 10.97 -8.62
N GLN A 8 -22.85 11.64 -8.92
CA GLN A 8 -21.74 11.04 -9.68
C GLN A 8 -21.07 9.91 -8.90
N VAL A 9 -20.88 10.09 -7.59
CA VAL A 9 -20.32 9.04 -6.72
C VAL A 9 -21.27 7.85 -6.65
N ALA A 10 -22.58 8.08 -6.48
CA ALA A 10 -23.58 7.01 -6.50
C ALA A 10 -23.53 6.18 -7.79
N GLN A 11 -23.41 6.85 -8.94
CA GLN A 11 -23.28 6.19 -10.22
C GLN A 11 -21.98 5.35 -10.30
N LEU A 12 -20.83 5.90 -9.89
CA LEU A 12 -19.56 5.16 -9.87
C LEU A 12 -19.66 3.91 -9.00
N LEU A 13 -20.24 4.02 -7.81
CA LEU A 13 -20.41 2.91 -6.89
C LEU A 13 -21.34 1.82 -7.47
N SER A 14 -22.45 2.22 -8.11
CA SER A 14 -23.38 1.28 -8.75
C SER A 14 -22.78 0.55 -9.97
N GLU A 15 -21.88 1.22 -10.70
CA GLU A 15 -21.17 0.64 -11.83
C GLU A 15 -19.91 -0.15 -11.39
N GLY A 16 -19.55 -0.12 -10.11
CA GLY A 16 -18.31 -0.72 -9.58
C GLY A 16 -17.03 -0.06 -10.10
N LYS A 17 -17.13 1.19 -10.55
CA LYS A 17 -16.00 1.97 -11.04
C LYS A 17 -15.32 2.71 -9.90
N TYR A 18 -14.00 2.60 -9.84
CA TYR A 18 -13.19 3.28 -8.84
C TYR A 18 -12.65 4.61 -9.35
N ASN A 19 -12.85 5.68 -8.58
CA ASN A 19 -12.30 6.99 -8.87
C ASN A 19 -11.97 7.73 -7.56
N LEU A 20 -10.76 7.54 -7.04
CA LEU A 20 -10.31 8.15 -5.79
C LEU A 20 -10.43 9.69 -5.79
N PRO A 21 -9.98 10.43 -6.83
CA PRO A 21 -10.13 11.88 -6.86
C PRO A 21 -11.57 12.35 -6.66
N MET A 22 -12.55 11.65 -7.23
CA MET A 22 -13.97 11.97 -7.08
C MET A 22 -14.47 11.67 -5.66
N PHE A 23 -14.06 10.54 -5.09
CA PHE A 23 -14.39 10.15 -3.73
C PHE A 23 -13.86 11.17 -2.71
N LEU A 24 -12.58 11.54 -2.84
CA LEU A 24 -11.98 12.56 -1.99
C LEU A 24 -12.65 13.95 -2.16
N ARG A 25 -13.03 14.32 -3.39
CA ARG A 25 -13.71 15.57 -3.65
C ARG A 25 -15.08 15.61 -2.95
N TYR A 26 -15.85 14.53 -3.02
CA TYR A 26 -17.13 14.41 -2.34
C TYR A 26 -17.00 14.50 -0.82
N LEU A 27 -16.09 13.72 -0.21
CA LEU A 27 -15.85 13.73 1.23
C LEU A 27 -15.34 15.09 1.71
N LYS A 28 -14.43 15.72 0.95
CA LYS A 28 -13.93 17.06 1.25
C LYS A 28 -15.04 18.11 1.18
N ALA A 29 -15.94 18.05 0.21
CA ALA A 29 -17.05 18.96 0.11
C ALA A 29 -17.96 18.84 1.33
N SER A 30 -18.34 17.63 1.74
CA SER A 30 -19.13 17.38 2.96
C SER A 30 -18.42 17.91 4.21
N LEU A 31 -17.11 17.70 4.33
CA LEU A 31 -16.31 18.21 5.45
C LEU A 31 -16.32 19.75 5.51
N MET A 32 -16.16 20.42 4.35
CA MET A 32 -16.08 21.89 4.27
C MET A 32 -17.44 22.56 4.47
N GLU A 33 -18.54 21.92 4.04
CA GLU A 33 -19.91 22.39 4.22
C GLU A 33 -20.43 22.10 5.64
N GLY A 34 -19.74 21.23 6.41
CA GLY A 34 -20.16 20.79 7.75
C GLY A 34 -21.35 19.83 7.72
N ASP A 35 -21.71 19.33 6.55
CA ASP A 35 -22.80 18.40 6.36
C ASP A 35 -22.36 16.95 6.59
N GLN A 36 -23.30 16.13 7.09
CA GLN A 36 -23.05 14.69 7.16
C GLN A 36 -23.16 14.09 5.75
N PRO A 37 -22.14 13.36 5.29
CA PRO A 37 -22.21 12.65 4.03
C PRO A 37 -23.31 11.58 4.09
N ASP A 38 -23.92 11.27 2.97
CA ASP A 38 -24.87 10.16 2.89
C ASP A 38 -24.18 8.86 3.36
N LYS A 39 -24.85 8.15 4.28
CA LYS A 39 -24.31 6.94 4.92
C LYS A 39 -23.93 5.86 3.90
N SER A 40 -24.80 5.64 2.92
CA SER A 40 -24.57 4.58 1.93
C SER A 40 -23.42 4.92 1.00
N LEU A 41 -23.27 6.20 0.62
CA LEU A 41 -22.15 6.66 -0.19
C LEU A 41 -20.85 6.61 0.59
N LEU A 42 -20.84 7.05 1.84
CA LEU A 42 -19.68 7.00 2.72
C LEU A 42 -19.16 5.57 2.87
N LEU A 43 -20.03 4.64 3.27
CA LEU A 43 -19.65 3.23 3.46
C LEU A 43 -19.24 2.57 2.14
N GLY A 44 -19.90 2.90 1.03
CA GLY A 44 -19.54 2.43 -0.31
C GLY A 44 -18.15 2.89 -0.74
N ILE A 45 -17.81 4.18 -0.53
CA ILE A 45 -16.47 4.73 -0.80
C ILE A 45 -15.42 4.00 0.04
N LEU A 46 -15.68 3.82 1.33
CA LEU A 46 -14.73 3.16 2.24
C LEU A 46 -14.52 1.70 1.87
N LEU A 47 -15.57 0.96 1.47
CA LEU A 47 -15.44 -0.42 1.00
C LEU A 47 -14.63 -0.50 -0.29
N GLN A 48 -14.89 0.37 -1.25
CA GLN A 48 -14.13 0.39 -2.52
C GLN A 48 -12.65 0.74 -2.30
N SER A 49 -12.35 1.63 -1.37
CA SER A 49 -10.98 1.97 -0.98
C SER A 49 -10.33 0.82 -0.22
N LEU A 50 -11.06 0.17 0.69
CA LEU A 50 -10.60 -1.00 1.45
C LEU A 50 -10.23 -2.17 0.54
N ALA A 51 -10.97 -2.37 -0.57
CA ALA A 51 -10.64 -3.42 -1.54
C ALA A 51 -9.25 -3.25 -2.16
N ARG A 52 -8.65 -2.05 -2.03
CA ARG A 52 -7.29 -1.70 -2.46
C ARG A 52 -6.35 -1.45 -1.28
N PHE A 53 -6.43 -2.28 -0.27
CA PHE A 53 -5.71 -2.13 1.02
C PHE A 53 -4.18 -1.98 0.90
N GLN A 54 -3.61 -2.26 -0.27
CA GLN A 54 -2.19 -2.04 -0.56
C GLN A 54 -1.84 -0.55 -0.75
N THR A 55 -2.84 0.28 -1.02
CA THR A 55 -2.69 1.72 -1.22
C THR A 55 -3.06 2.48 0.05
N SER A 56 -2.71 3.75 0.12
CA SER A 56 -3.12 4.64 1.22
C SER A 56 -4.52 5.22 1.04
N ASP A 57 -5.30 4.73 0.08
CA ASP A 57 -6.57 5.32 -0.33
C ASP A 57 -7.61 5.29 0.78
N PHE A 58 -7.68 4.16 1.51
CA PHE A 58 -8.57 4.03 2.66
C PHE A 58 -8.25 5.07 3.74
N THR A 59 -6.98 5.20 4.10
CA THR A 59 -6.53 6.20 5.08
C THR A 59 -6.82 7.62 4.60
N ALA A 60 -6.59 7.91 3.31
CA ALA A 60 -6.88 9.21 2.73
C ALA A 60 -8.38 9.56 2.81
N CYS A 61 -9.26 8.59 2.52
CA CYS A 61 -10.71 8.77 2.68
C CYS A 61 -11.08 9.00 4.15
N MET A 62 -10.53 8.20 5.07
CA MET A 62 -10.83 8.32 6.51
C MET A 62 -10.38 9.64 7.11
N CYS A 63 -9.27 10.22 6.66
CA CYS A 63 -8.83 11.54 7.11
C CYS A 63 -9.83 12.67 6.77
N LEU A 64 -10.73 12.45 5.81
CA LEU A 64 -11.75 13.41 5.43
C LEU A 64 -13.09 13.19 6.13
N VAL A 65 -13.24 12.12 6.91
CA VAL A 65 -14.44 11.83 7.69
C VAL A 65 -14.32 12.48 9.07
N PRO A 66 -15.15 13.47 9.42
CA PRO A 66 -15.06 14.15 10.71
C PRO A 66 -15.38 13.21 11.88
N SER A 67 -14.79 13.47 13.05
CA SER A 67 -14.99 12.65 14.26
C SER A 67 -16.46 12.58 14.67
N HIS A 68 -17.22 13.68 14.57
CA HIS A 68 -18.64 13.69 14.89
C HIS A 68 -19.49 12.79 13.96
N VAL A 69 -19.01 12.51 12.74
CA VAL A 69 -19.63 11.54 11.82
C VAL A 69 -19.23 10.11 12.21
N GLN A 70 -17.95 9.90 12.56
CA GLN A 70 -17.45 8.60 12.99
C GLN A 70 -18.13 8.11 14.28
N ASP A 71 -18.36 9.02 15.24
CA ASP A 71 -19.00 8.75 16.52
C ASP A 71 -20.55 8.79 16.44
N SER A 72 -21.09 9.01 15.25
CA SER A 72 -22.54 9.05 15.07
C SER A 72 -23.17 7.67 15.24
N PRO A 73 -24.18 7.50 16.12
CA PRO A 73 -24.83 6.19 16.36
C PRO A 73 -25.42 5.56 15.09
N SER A 74 -25.63 6.36 14.05
CA SER A 74 -26.17 5.89 12.77
C SER A 74 -25.15 5.18 11.89
N VAL A 75 -23.85 5.38 12.11
CA VAL A 75 -22.76 4.90 11.24
C VAL A 75 -21.67 4.14 12.03
N GLU A 76 -21.56 4.39 13.34
CA GLU A 76 -20.52 3.87 14.19
C GLU A 76 -20.35 2.34 14.08
N LYS A 77 -21.45 1.60 14.08
CA LYS A 77 -21.40 0.12 14.04
C LYS A 77 -20.77 -0.37 12.73
N GLU A 78 -21.20 0.18 11.62
CA GLU A 78 -20.70 -0.22 10.31
C GLU A 78 -19.25 0.23 10.09
N LEU A 79 -18.88 1.40 10.62
CA LEU A 79 -17.48 1.84 10.60
C LEU A 79 -16.59 0.91 11.44
N ASN A 80 -17.05 0.47 12.61
CA ASN A 80 -16.31 -0.48 13.42
C ASN A 80 -16.11 -1.83 12.70
N TYR A 81 -17.09 -2.28 11.90
CA TYR A 81 -16.90 -3.46 11.04
C TYR A 81 -15.83 -3.21 9.98
N ILE A 82 -15.86 -2.06 9.31
CA ILE A 82 -14.89 -1.70 8.27
C ILE A 82 -13.48 -1.58 8.87
N TYR A 83 -13.32 -0.96 10.04
CA TYR A 83 -12.03 -0.91 10.75
C TYR A 83 -11.51 -2.30 11.12
N GLY A 84 -12.40 -3.19 11.60
CA GLY A 84 -12.00 -4.57 11.88
C GLY A 84 -11.52 -5.30 10.62
N LEU A 85 -12.20 -5.11 9.49
CA LEU A 85 -11.81 -5.69 8.21
C LEU A 85 -10.48 -5.11 7.69
N GLU A 86 -10.30 -3.79 7.81
CA GLU A 86 -9.06 -3.12 7.42
C GLU A 86 -7.87 -3.65 8.22
N ASN A 87 -8.00 -3.75 9.53
CA ASN A 87 -6.94 -4.27 10.40
C ASN A 87 -6.54 -5.71 10.02
N LEU A 88 -7.50 -6.56 9.63
CA LEU A 88 -7.19 -7.92 9.19
C LEU A 88 -6.47 -7.95 7.84
N LEU A 89 -6.83 -7.08 6.91
CA LEU A 89 -6.18 -6.99 5.59
C LEU A 89 -4.78 -6.41 5.72
N SER A 90 -4.60 -5.33 6.47
CA SER A 90 -3.30 -4.68 6.69
C SER A 90 -2.32 -5.58 7.43
N CYS A 91 -2.81 -6.43 8.35
CA CYS A 91 -2.01 -7.45 9.03
C CYS A 91 -1.77 -8.71 8.20
N GLY A 92 -2.33 -8.83 6.99
CA GLY A 92 -2.19 -10.03 6.14
C GLY A 92 -2.96 -11.26 6.65
N LEU A 93 -3.94 -11.07 7.52
CA LEU A 93 -4.75 -12.15 8.11
C LEU A 93 -5.95 -12.53 7.22
N PHE A 94 -5.68 -12.85 5.95
CA PHE A 94 -6.68 -13.02 4.89
C PHE A 94 -7.74 -14.07 5.20
N ALA A 95 -7.37 -15.20 5.79
CA ALA A 95 -8.34 -16.23 6.17
C ALA A 95 -9.34 -15.73 7.23
N ARG A 96 -8.86 -14.95 8.23
CA ARG A 96 -9.72 -14.32 9.24
C ARG A 96 -10.59 -13.22 8.64
N PHE A 97 -10.06 -12.47 7.69
CA PHE A 97 -10.82 -11.47 6.96
C PHE A 97 -12.07 -12.09 6.30
N TRP A 98 -11.93 -13.20 5.58
CA TRP A 98 -13.06 -13.87 4.92
C TRP A 98 -14.08 -14.41 5.91
N ALA A 99 -13.63 -14.95 7.05
CA ALA A 99 -14.52 -15.39 8.11
C ALA A 99 -15.33 -14.22 8.69
N GLN A 100 -14.67 -13.10 8.98
CA GLN A 100 -15.35 -11.90 9.48
C GLN A 100 -16.24 -11.27 8.40
N TRP A 101 -15.76 -11.17 7.15
CA TRP A 101 -16.55 -10.67 6.03
C TRP A 101 -17.88 -11.40 5.90
N SER A 102 -17.89 -12.72 5.97
CA SER A 102 -19.10 -13.54 5.89
C SER A 102 -20.14 -13.18 6.95
N SER A 103 -19.71 -12.75 8.14
CA SER A 103 -20.60 -12.38 9.24
C SER A 103 -21.12 -10.95 9.17
N VAL A 104 -20.36 -10.02 8.55
CA VAL A 104 -20.69 -8.59 8.57
C VAL A 104 -21.23 -8.06 7.25
N LYS A 105 -21.07 -8.78 6.13
CA LYS A 105 -21.46 -8.32 4.80
C LYS A 105 -22.94 -7.92 4.69
N GLU A 106 -23.84 -8.55 5.46
CA GLU A 106 -25.27 -8.25 5.46
C GLU A 106 -25.60 -6.88 6.11
N HIS A 107 -24.67 -6.36 6.93
CA HIS A 107 -24.81 -5.07 7.58
C HIS A 107 -24.19 -3.92 6.81
N LEU A 108 -23.48 -4.22 5.72
CA LEU A 108 -22.77 -3.26 4.89
C LEU A 108 -23.50 -3.07 3.55
N PRO A 109 -23.38 -1.91 2.91
CA PRO A 109 -23.97 -1.71 1.59
C PRO A 109 -23.35 -2.66 0.57
N GLU A 110 -24.15 -3.10 -0.39
CA GLU A 110 -23.69 -3.92 -1.48
C GLU A 110 -22.62 -3.14 -2.29
N SER A 111 -21.45 -3.71 -2.43
CA SER A 111 -20.35 -3.12 -3.18
C SER A 111 -20.00 -4.01 -4.36
N PHE A 112 -20.21 -3.47 -5.56
CA PHE A 112 -20.01 -4.19 -6.81
C PHE A 112 -18.54 -4.63 -6.94
N HIS A 113 -18.34 -5.90 -7.25
CA HIS A 113 -17.01 -6.52 -7.44
C HIS A 113 -16.06 -6.45 -6.24
N PHE A 114 -16.53 -6.08 -5.04
CA PHE A 114 -15.68 -5.96 -3.84
C PHE A 114 -14.84 -7.21 -3.58
N GLU A 115 -15.48 -8.38 -3.46
CA GLU A 115 -14.75 -9.63 -3.18
C GLU A 115 -13.74 -9.99 -4.28
N ALA A 116 -14.10 -9.76 -5.55
CA ALA A 116 -13.19 -10.02 -6.66
C ALA A 116 -11.97 -9.09 -6.61
N ARG A 117 -12.18 -7.81 -6.27
CA ARG A 117 -11.08 -6.84 -6.15
C ARG A 117 -10.19 -7.16 -4.94
N VAL A 118 -10.78 -7.53 -3.78
CA VAL A 118 -10.00 -7.95 -2.61
C VAL A 118 -9.14 -9.17 -2.95
N ARG A 119 -9.69 -10.18 -3.65
CA ARG A 119 -8.89 -11.34 -4.11
C ARG A 119 -7.74 -10.91 -5.01
N THR A 120 -7.97 -9.98 -5.92
CA THR A 120 -6.91 -9.42 -6.77
C THR A 120 -5.83 -8.72 -5.93
N SER A 121 -6.21 -7.87 -5.00
CA SER A 121 -5.27 -7.17 -4.11
C SER A 121 -4.48 -8.13 -3.21
N ILE A 122 -5.10 -9.20 -2.71
CA ILE A 122 -4.39 -10.26 -1.98
C ILE A 122 -3.35 -10.94 -2.88
N LEU A 123 -3.71 -11.28 -4.12
CA LEU A 123 -2.79 -11.88 -5.09
C LEU A 123 -1.64 -10.94 -5.44
N GLU A 124 -1.90 -9.66 -5.68
CA GLU A 124 -0.87 -8.65 -5.92
C GLU A 124 0.13 -8.60 -4.75
N THR A 125 -0.38 -8.63 -3.50
CA THR A 125 0.47 -8.66 -2.29
C THR A 125 1.33 -9.93 -2.24
N ILE A 126 0.74 -11.09 -2.50
CA ILE A 126 1.44 -12.39 -2.46
C ILE A 126 2.49 -12.46 -3.57
N CYS A 127 2.14 -12.07 -4.81
CA CYS A 127 3.07 -12.04 -5.94
C CYS A 127 4.28 -11.13 -5.67
N THR A 128 4.06 -10.02 -4.96
CA THR A 128 5.14 -9.09 -4.64
C THR A 128 6.06 -9.64 -3.55
N THR A 129 5.52 -10.38 -2.58
CA THR A 129 6.25 -10.77 -1.36
C THR A 129 6.78 -12.18 -1.37
N MET A 130 6.19 -13.10 -2.15
CA MET A 130 6.52 -14.52 -2.14
C MET A 130 6.96 -15.00 -3.53
N GLU A 131 8.00 -15.86 -3.59
CA GLU A 131 8.41 -16.52 -4.82
C GLU A 131 7.49 -17.68 -5.17
N SER A 132 7.03 -18.42 -4.15
CA SER A 132 6.09 -19.53 -4.33
C SER A 132 5.20 -19.70 -3.11
N ILE A 133 4.02 -20.29 -3.30
CA ILE A 133 3.06 -20.59 -2.24
C ILE A 133 2.36 -21.92 -2.52
N PRO A 134 2.12 -22.76 -1.47
CA PRO A 134 1.29 -23.95 -1.62
C PRO A 134 -0.12 -23.61 -2.10
N THR A 135 -0.63 -24.38 -3.09
CA THR A 135 -1.94 -24.14 -3.69
C THR A 135 -3.08 -24.16 -2.66
N GLU A 136 -3.02 -25.08 -1.68
CA GLU A 136 -4.01 -25.15 -0.59
C GLU A 136 -4.01 -23.87 0.27
N LYS A 137 -2.81 -23.35 0.57
CA LYS A 137 -2.67 -22.12 1.35
C LYS A 137 -3.19 -20.91 0.59
N LEU A 138 -2.90 -20.84 -0.71
CA LEU A 138 -3.43 -19.80 -1.59
C LEU A 138 -4.96 -19.90 -1.69
N ALA A 139 -5.51 -21.10 -1.81
CA ALA A 139 -6.95 -21.34 -1.78
C ALA A 139 -7.61 -20.79 -0.50
N THR A 140 -6.97 -21.03 0.65
CA THR A 140 -7.42 -20.50 1.94
C THR A 140 -7.38 -18.96 1.99
N TYR A 141 -6.32 -18.35 1.46
CA TYR A 141 -6.17 -16.89 1.44
C TYR A 141 -7.16 -16.21 0.51
N LEU A 142 -7.57 -16.87 -0.57
CA LEU A 142 -8.56 -16.36 -1.52
C LEU A 142 -10.01 -16.78 -1.18
N ALA A 143 -10.20 -17.60 -0.17
CA ALA A 143 -11.48 -18.24 0.17
C ALA A 143 -12.15 -18.89 -1.04
N VAL A 144 -11.42 -19.78 -1.72
CA VAL A 144 -11.90 -20.53 -2.88
C VAL A 144 -11.48 -21.99 -2.73
N SER A 145 -12.14 -22.91 -3.48
CA SER A 145 -11.67 -24.28 -3.54
C SER A 145 -10.37 -24.39 -4.33
N PRO A 146 -9.48 -25.34 -4.01
CA PRO A 146 -8.20 -25.53 -4.71
C PRO A 146 -8.34 -25.63 -6.22
N ASP A 147 -9.41 -26.32 -6.70
CA ASP A 147 -9.69 -26.48 -8.13
C ASP A 147 -10.02 -25.16 -8.85
N GLN A 148 -10.49 -24.16 -8.12
CA GLN A 148 -10.86 -22.85 -8.66
C GLN A 148 -9.70 -21.83 -8.62
N VAL A 149 -8.63 -22.13 -7.88
CA VAL A 149 -7.50 -21.22 -7.71
C VAL A 149 -6.97 -20.73 -9.06
N GLN A 150 -6.73 -21.65 -9.99
CA GLN A 150 -6.20 -21.32 -11.31
C GLN A 150 -7.10 -20.33 -12.06
N LYS A 151 -8.43 -20.54 -12.04
CA LYS A 151 -9.39 -19.64 -12.70
C LYS A 151 -9.40 -18.25 -12.05
N VAL A 152 -9.40 -18.22 -10.72
CA VAL A 152 -9.41 -16.97 -9.97
C VAL A 152 -8.12 -16.18 -10.22
N VAL A 153 -6.97 -16.84 -10.20
CA VAL A 153 -5.68 -16.20 -10.49
C VAL A 153 -5.64 -15.67 -11.92
N GLN A 154 -6.10 -16.44 -12.92
CA GLN A 154 -6.16 -15.98 -14.31
C GLN A 154 -7.09 -14.76 -14.48
N ASN A 155 -8.24 -14.75 -13.81
CA ASN A 155 -9.16 -13.62 -13.84
C ASN A 155 -8.55 -12.38 -13.13
N ALA A 156 -7.90 -12.58 -12.00
CA ALA A 156 -7.22 -11.50 -11.28
C ALA A 156 -6.10 -10.89 -12.13
N MET A 157 -5.29 -11.71 -12.82
CA MET A 157 -4.23 -11.23 -13.72
C MET A 157 -4.75 -10.38 -14.88
N LYS A 158 -5.96 -10.70 -15.39
CA LYS A 158 -6.60 -9.87 -16.43
C LYS A 158 -7.11 -8.53 -15.91
N ASN A 159 -7.51 -8.50 -14.65
CA ASN A 159 -8.13 -7.33 -14.00
C ASN A 159 -7.16 -6.54 -13.13
N SER A 160 -5.91 -7.00 -12.99
CA SER A 160 -4.89 -6.30 -12.22
C SER A 160 -4.42 -5.03 -12.93
N GLU A 161 -4.29 -3.98 -12.16
CA GLU A 161 -3.63 -2.73 -12.58
C GLU A 161 -2.10 -2.88 -12.54
N ASP A 162 -1.59 -3.87 -11.80
CA ASP A 162 -0.17 -4.17 -11.71
C ASP A 162 0.31 -5.03 -12.89
N ARG A 163 1.17 -4.44 -13.73
CA ARG A 163 1.75 -5.12 -14.91
C ARG A 163 2.76 -6.19 -14.54
N ASP A 164 3.26 -6.17 -13.31
CA ASP A 164 4.28 -7.09 -12.83
C ASP A 164 3.68 -8.34 -12.16
N MET A 165 2.36 -8.39 -11.98
CA MET A 165 1.67 -9.58 -11.48
C MET A 165 1.67 -10.69 -12.54
N LYS A 166 2.66 -11.57 -12.45
CA LYS A 166 2.79 -12.71 -13.36
C LYS A 166 3.00 -13.99 -12.58
N VAL A 167 2.20 -15.00 -12.92
CA VAL A 167 2.40 -16.38 -12.46
C VAL A 167 3.28 -17.08 -13.47
N MET A 168 4.39 -17.70 -13.02
CA MET A 168 5.31 -18.42 -13.90
C MET A 168 4.87 -19.85 -14.17
N ALA A 169 4.40 -20.53 -13.14
CA ALA A 169 4.00 -21.92 -13.25
C ALA A 169 2.94 -22.28 -12.21
N TYR A 170 2.05 -23.17 -12.61
CA TYR A 170 1.18 -23.92 -11.73
C TYR A 170 1.74 -25.32 -11.64
N ASP A 171 2.29 -25.66 -10.50
CA ASP A 171 2.60 -27.04 -10.14
C ASP A 171 1.38 -27.61 -9.39
N THR A 172 1.30 -28.94 -9.28
CA THR A 172 0.19 -29.60 -8.54
C THR A 172 0.09 -29.10 -7.11
N ASP A 173 1.23 -28.86 -6.47
CA ASP A 173 1.29 -28.51 -5.06
C ASP A 173 1.58 -27.02 -4.81
N ASN A 174 2.20 -26.31 -5.78
CA ASN A 174 2.66 -24.94 -5.59
C ASN A 174 2.31 -24.04 -6.78
N VAL A 175 2.03 -22.78 -6.47
CA VAL A 175 1.95 -21.68 -7.43
C VAL A 175 3.24 -20.87 -7.33
N VAL A 176 3.95 -20.72 -8.46
CA VAL A 176 5.24 -20.01 -8.54
C VAL A 176 5.03 -18.69 -9.26
N PHE A 177 5.48 -17.61 -8.66
CA PHE A 177 5.36 -16.25 -9.19
C PHE A 177 6.64 -15.79 -9.88
N HIS A 178 6.51 -14.75 -10.70
CA HIS A 178 7.66 -14.13 -11.33
C HIS A 178 8.57 -13.48 -10.27
N ARG A 179 9.88 -13.70 -10.41
CA ARG A 179 10.88 -13.10 -9.51
C ARG A 179 10.92 -11.59 -9.68
N ASN A 180 10.88 -10.89 -8.58
CA ASN A 180 11.03 -9.44 -8.49
C ASN A 180 12.02 -9.09 -7.37
N ARG A 181 12.36 -7.82 -7.24
CA ARG A 181 13.33 -7.35 -6.23
C ARG A 181 12.91 -7.58 -4.76
N PHE A 182 11.63 -7.83 -4.51
CA PHE A 182 11.09 -8.01 -3.16
C PHE A 182 10.95 -9.49 -2.78
N ASN A 183 10.46 -10.33 -3.72
CA ASN A 183 10.27 -11.77 -3.46
C ASN A 183 11.54 -12.59 -3.69
N TYR A 184 12.52 -12.04 -4.44
CA TYR A 184 13.82 -12.64 -4.68
C TYR A 184 14.92 -11.59 -4.54
N PRO A 185 15.22 -11.12 -3.30
CA PRO A 185 16.26 -10.14 -3.08
C PRO A 185 17.62 -10.72 -3.45
N GLN A 186 18.25 -10.20 -4.49
CA GLN A 186 19.63 -10.51 -4.80
C GLN A 186 20.52 -9.69 -3.87
N ALA A 187 21.44 -10.35 -3.19
CA ALA A 187 22.52 -9.65 -2.52
C ALA A 187 23.26 -8.86 -3.60
N GLY A 188 23.15 -7.54 -3.57
CA GLY A 188 24.00 -6.69 -4.39
C GLY A 188 25.43 -7.04 -3.97
N ALA A 189 26.18 -7.70 -4.86
CA ALA A 189 27.61 -7.74 -4.68
C ALA A 189 28.03 -6.28 -4.58
N ALA A 190 28.50 -5.88 -3.41
CA ALA A 190 29.11 -4.57 -3.25
C ALA A 190 30.34 -4.55 -4.16
N GLN A 191 30.12 -4.19 -5.42
CA GLN A 191 31.21 -4.02 -6.39
C GLN A 191 32.01 -2.75 -6.06
N ASP A 192 31.42 -1.86 -5.28
CA ASP A 192 32.07 -0.66 -4.80
C ASP A 192 32.58 -0.91 -3.37
N ALA A 193 33.84 -1.29 -3.27
CA ALA A 193 34.54 -1.12 -2.00
C ALA A 193 34.49 0.38 -1.67
N ILE A 194 33.67 0.76 -0.71
CA ILE A 194 33.66 2.13 -0.20
C ILE A 194 35.02 2.34 0.44
N HIS A 195 35.92 3.05 -0.25
CA HIS A 195 37.21 3.41 0.31
C HIS A 195 37.01 4.46 1.39
N PHE A 196 37.79 4.33 2.47
CA PHE A 196 37.74 5.28 3.59
C PHE A 196 37.94 6.74 3.11
N THR A 197 38.71 6.94 2.06
CA THR A 197 38.92 8.24 1.38
C THR A 197 37.62 8.84 0.86
N ASP A 198 36.70 8.02 0.35
CA ASP A 198 35.44 8.49 -0.23
C ASP A 198 34.49 8.93 0.88
N VAL A 199 34.40 8.17 1.96
CA VAL A 199 33.63 8.52 3.17
C VAL A 199 34.21 9.80 3.81
N SER A 200 35.52 9.90 3.92
CA SER A 200 36.21 11.06 4.46
C SER A 200 35.95 12.31 3.63
N SER A 201 35.92 12.22 2.31
CA SER A 201 35.63 13.34 1.43
C SER A 201 34.22 13.87 1.60
N VAL A 202 33.22 12.99 1.76
CA VAL A 202 31.81 13.35 1.98
C VAL A 202 31.63 14.01 3.34
N ILE A 203 32.21 13.44 4.40
CA ILE A 203 32.12 14.02 5.77
C ILE A 203 32.77 15.40 5.85
N HIS A 204 33.84 15.64 5.10
CA HIS A 204 34.52 16.92 5.10
C HIS A 204 33.89 17.96 4.13
N SER A 205 33.11 17.53 3.16
CA SER A 205 32.42 18.45 2.23
C SER A 205 31.20 19.15 2.87
N ASP A 206 30.55 18.49 3.83
CA ASP A 206 29.36 19.04 4.49
C ASP A 206 29.63 19.88 5.75
N VAL A 207 30.90 19.98 6.20
CA VAL A 207 31.24 20.89 7.25
C VAL A 207 31.43 22.28 6.63
N PRO A 208 30.54 23.27 6.90
CA PRO A 208 30.77 24.63 6.48
C PRO A 208 32.10 25.04 7.14
N ARG A 209 33.12 25.35 6.32
CA ARG A 209 34.39 25.87 6.80
C ARG A 209 34.11 27.17 7.56
N ARG A 210 33.84 27.08 8.85
CA ARG A 210 34.01 28.20 9.76
C ARG A 210 35.45 28.63 9.56
N GLY A 211 35.66 29.89 9.13
CA GLY A 211 36.95 30.42 8.75
C GLY A 211 38.02 29.93 9.72
N MET A 212 38.92 29.15 9.21
CA MET A 212 40.08 28.67 9.97
C MET A 212 40.86 29.90 10.38
N SER A 213 41.27 29.94 11.65
CA SER A 213 42.13 31.01 12.11
C SER A 213 43.47 30.90 11.35
N ALA A 214 44.12 32.04 11.11
CA ALA A 214 45.43 32.09 10.45
C ALA A 214 46.47 31.13 11.10
N ALA A 215 46.30 30.79 12.38
CA ALA A 215 47.13 29.83 13.10
C ALA A 215 46.85 28.37 12.69
N GLU A 216 45.60 28.04 12.33
CA GLU A 216 45.21 26.69 11.85
C GLU A 216 45.65 26.49 10.40
N GLU A 217 45.52 27.51 9.55
CA GLU A 217 46.06 27.47 8.17
C GLU A 217 47.58 27.28 8.16
N ALA A 218 48.30 27.96 9.06
CA ALA A 218 49.75 27.79 9.19
C ALA A 218 50.16 26.40 9.69
N ARG A 219 49.33 25.77 10.55
CA ARG A 219 49.55 24.37 10.99
C ARG A 219 49.33 23.37 9.89
N GLU A 220 48.25 23.52 9.10
CA GLU A 220 47.99 22.65 7.96
C GLU A 220 49.03 22.78 6.86
N ALA A 221 49.47 24.01 6.56
CA ALA A 221 50.54 24.25 5.61
C ALA A 221 51.86 23.55 6.03
N ARG A 222 52.21 23.61 7.30
CA ARG A 222 53.36 22.89 7.85
C ARG A 222 53.22 21.38 7.77
N ALA A 223 52.01 20.84 8.09
CA ALA A 223 51.76 19.41 8.00
C ALA A 223 51.89 18.88 6.55
N ARG A 224 51.42 19.62 5.55
CA ARG A 224 51.59 19.29 4.14
C ARG A 224 53.04 19.32 3.66
N THR A 225 53.82 20.24 4.20
CA THR A 225 55.29 20.31 3.89
C THR A 225 56.00 19.12 4.50
N TRP A 226 55.70 18.75 5.75
CA TRP A 226 56.29 17.54 6.38
C TRP A 226 55.94 16.23 5.67
N ALA A 227 54.66 16.09 5.19
CA ALA A 227 54.25 14.93 4.44
C ALA A 227 55.01 14.77 3.11
N ARG A 228 55.32 15.87 2.42
CA ARG A 228 56.12 15.83 1.18
C ARG A 228 57.58 15.50 1.44
N MET A 229 58.16 15.86 2.58
CA MET A 229 59.55 15.55 2.92
C MET A 229 59.75 14.15 3.46
N ALA A 230 58.65 13.44 3.79
CA ALA A 230 58.70 12.03 4.22
C ALA A 230 58.57 11.04 3.06
N ASP A 231 58.17 11.49 1.87
CA ASP A 231 58.02 10.70 0.64
C ASP A 231 59.26 10.83 -0.31
N GLU A 232 60.29 11.64 0.09
CA GLU A 232 61.60 11.68 -0.54
C GLU A 232 62.62 10.87 0.28
#